data_101b647ceda273e504ef9965be85995a
#
_entry.id   101b647ceda273e504ef9965be85995a
#
_cell.length_a   1.000
_cell.length_b   1.000
_cell.length_c   1.000
_cell.angle_alpha   90.00
_cell.angle_beta   90.00
_cell.angle_gamma   90.00
#
_symmetry.space_group_name_H-M   'P 1'
#
loop_
_entity.id
_entity.type
_entity.pdbx_description
1 polymer ?
#
loop_
_entity_poly.entity_id
_entity_poly.type
_entity_poly.pdbx_seq_one_letter_code
_entity_poly.pdbx_strand_id
1 'polypeptide(L)'
;IQNFPYLPLHRGKAVGTLRVITQEDDLYDVGADDIIILKEVPLVLPPVAGIISEKPSTALSHVNVLARGWGIPNIYLKDAEKILAPYIGRRIELEADAKQYRVAQTNRNTAAQTFSDGLSLPQPDTTDYSLRPLANLRRENSRYCGSKAANLGHIRAHIAGSNVPDGFCIPFAY
;
A
#
# COMPACT_ATOMS: atom_id res chain seq x y z
N ILE A 1 -19.99 -20.44 6.17
CA ILE A 1 -19.29 -19.28 5.54
C ILE A 1 -20.34 -18.67 4.62
N GLN A 2 -20.84 -17.48 4.93
CA GLN A 2 -21.80 -16.77 4.11
C GLN A 2 -21.14 -16.41 2.77
N ASN A 3 -21.75 -16.86 1.69
CA ASN A 3 -21.25 -16.70 0.33
C ASN A 3 -21.71 -15.32 -0.20
N PHE A 4 -21.06 -14.25 0.26
CA PHE A 4 -21.32 -12.91 -0.27
C PHE A 4 -20.68 -12.78 -1.65
N PRO A 5 -21.40 -12.32 -2.68
CA PRO A 5 -20.82 -12.08 -4.00
C PRO A 5 -19.91 -10.86 -4.02
N TYR A 6 -20.06 -9.94 -3.07
CA TYR A 6 -19.31 -8.69 -2.95
C TYR A 6 -19.07 -8.36 -1.46
N LEU A 7 -17.86 -7.88 -1.16
CA LEU A 7 -17.50 -7.35 0.15
C LEU A 7 -16.52 -6.18 0.00
N PRO A 8 -16.84 -4.97 0.49
CA PRO A 8 -15.87 -3.87 0.53
C PRO A 8 -14.88 -4.11 1.67
N LEU A 9 -13.60 -4.22 1.34
CA LEU A 9 -12.50 -4.34 2.29
C LEU A 9 -11.93 -2.97 2.65
N HIS A 10 -11.86 -2.07 1.65
CA HIS A 10 -11.62 -0.65 1.82
C HIS A 10 -12.42 0.13 0.78
N ARG A 11 -13.21 1.11 1.25
CA ARG A 11 -14.07 1.92 0.39
C ARG A 11 -13.26 3.00 -0.29
N GLY A 12 -13.71 3.45 -1.44
CA GLY A 12 -13.06 4.53 -2.15
C GLY A 12 -13.42 4.55 -3.62
N LYS A 13 -12.76 5.44 -4.33
CA LYS A 13 -12.93 5.64 -5.76
C LYS A 13 -11.57 5.74 -6.41
N ALA A 14 -11.41 5.08 -7.54
CA ALA A 14 -10.18 5.10 -8.31
C ALA A 14 -10.47 5.07 -9.81
N VAL A 15 -9.52 5.59 -10.57
CA VAL A 15 -9.50 5.49 -12.04
C VAL A 15 -8.19 4.84 -12.44
N GLY A 16 -8.27 3.83 -13.29
CA GLY A 16 -7.07 3.12 -13.74
C GLY A 16 -7.38 2.14 -14.87
N THR A 17 -6.35 1.55 -15.43
CA THR A 17 -6.49 0.48 -16.42
C THR A 17 -6.75 -0.84 -15.72
N LEU A 18 -7.82 -1.53 -16.07
CA LEU A 18 -8.16 -2.82 -15.45
C LEU A 18 -7.27 -3.94 -16.00
N ARG A 19 -6.53 -4.60 -15.12
CA ARG A 19 -5.66 -5.74 -15.42
C ARG A 19 -6.01 -6.96 -14.59
N VAL A 20 -5.79 -8.15 -15.16
CA VAL A 20 -5.93 -9.43 -14.44
C VAL A 20 -4.55 -9.94 -14.10
N ILE A 21 -4.36 -10.30 -12.83
CA ILE A 21 -3.13 -10.87 -12.31
C ILE A 21 -3.39 -12.35 -12.03
N THR A 22 -2.80 -13.18 -12.87
CA THR A 22 -2.95 -14.64 -12.79
C THR A 22 -1.80 -15.29 -12.02
N GLN A 23 -0.60 -14.72 -12.15
CA GLN A 23 0.63 -15.17 -11.50
C GLN A 23 1.42 -13.97 -10.97
N GLU A 24 2.36 -14.19 -10.05
CA GLU A 24 3.13 -13.11 -9.42
C GLU A 24 3.97 -12.31 -10.43
N ASP A 25 4.43 -12.96 -11.50
CA ASP A 25 5.24 -12.30 -12.54
C ASP A 25 4.45 -11.21 -13.28
N ASP A 26 3.12 -11.32 -13.36
CA ASP A 26 2.27 -10.29 -13.97
C ASP A 26 2.35 -8.94 -13.22
N LEU A 27 2.79 -8.97 -11.94
CA LEU A 27 2.92 -7.77 -11.10
C LEU A 27 4.10 -6.87 -11.49
N TYR A 28 5.09 -7.38 -12.23
CA TYR A 28 6.23 -6.56 -12.67
C TYR A 28 5.83 -5.50 -13.70
N ASP A 29 4.75 -5.74 -14.43
CA ASP A 29 4.24 -4.83 -15.47
C ASP A 29 3.11 -3.91 -14.97
N VAL A 30 2.80 -3.96 -13.66
CA VAL A 30 1.71 -3.18 -13.05
C VAL A 30 2.24 -1.85 -12.53
N GLY A 31 1.51 -0.78 -12.80
CA GLY A 31 1.81 0.57 -12.34
C GLY A 31 0.77 1.16 -11.40
N ALA A 32 1.10 2.33 -10.85
CA ALA A 32 0.23 3.06 -9.93
C ALA A 32 -1.11 3.50 -10.57
N ASP A 33 -1.21 3.48 -11.89
CA ASP A 33 -2.43 3.79 -12.67
C ASP A 33 -3.26 2.56 -13.02
N ASP A 34 -2.92 1.39 -12.50
CA ASP A 34 -3.65 0.16 -12.78
C ASP A 34 -4.61 -0.19 -11.64
N ILE A 35 -5.79 -0.70 -12.01
CA ILE A 35 -6.73 -1.39 -11.12
C ILE A 35 -6.57 -2.87 -11.41
N ILE A 36 -6.28 -3.68 -10.39
CA ILE A 36 -5.93 -5.07 -10.60
C ILE A 36 -6.99 -6.03 -10.06
N ILE A 37 -7.22 -7.11 -10.81
CA ILE A 37 -7.99 -8.28 -10.36
C ILE A 37 -6.99 -9.34 -9.91
N LEU A 38 -7.01 -9.69 -8.62
CA LEU A 38 -6.17 -10.70 -8.01
C LEU A 38 -6.91 -12.02 -7.90
N LYS A 39 -6.40 -13.08 -8.53
CA LYS A 39 -6.89 -14.45 -8.35
C LYS A 39 -6.37 -15.08 -7.06
N GLU A 40 -5.12 -14.77 -6.73
CA GLU A 40 -4.45 -15.17 -5.49
C GLU A 40 -3.92 -13.94 -4.77
N VAL A 41 -3.72 -14.04 -3.47
CA VAL A 41 -3.13 -12.96 -2.67
C VAL A 41 -1.61 -13.04 -2.79
N PRO A 42 -0.94 -12.06 -3.43
CA PRO A 42 0.50 -12.09 -3.61
C PRO A 42 1.23 -11.74 -2.31
N LEU A 43 2.49 -12.17 -2.20
CA LEU A 43 3.37 -11.81 -1.09
C LEU A 43 3.83 -10.36 -1.17
N VAL A 44 4.05 -9.87 -2.37
CA VAL A 44 4.50 -8.49 -2.64
C VAL A 44 3.53 -7.85 -3.61
N LEU A 45 3.14 -6.61 -3.34
CA LEU A 45 2.23 -5.86 -4.19
C LEU A 45 2.85 -4.48 -4.48
N PRO A 46 3.05 -4.11 -5.76
CA PRO A 46 3.44 -2.75 -6.11
C PRO A 46 2.28 -1.77 -5.86
N PRO A 47 2.55 -0.46 -5.75
CA PRO A 47 1.50 0.54 -5.67
C PRO A 47 0.58 0.49 -6.89
N VAL A 48 -0.75 0.46 -6.64
CA VAL A 48 -1.80 0.38 -7.66
C VAL A 48 -2.92 1.37 -7.34
N ALA A 49 -3.79 1.67 -8.30
CA ALA A 49 -4.94 2.56 -8.11
C ALA A 49 -6.09 1.89 -7.36
N GLY A 50 -6.27 0.58 -7.50
CA GLY A 50 -7.34 -0.16 -6.85
C GLY A 50 -7.17 -1.67 -6.93
N ILE A 51 -7.83 -2.40 -6.03
CA ILE A 51 -7.69 -3.85 -5.91
C ILE A 51 -9.07 -4.51 -5.91
N ILE A 52 -9.19 -5.57 -6.71
CA ILE A 52 -10.36 -6.44 -6.77
C ILE A 52 -9.86 -7.87 -6.55
N SER A 53 -10.22 -8.51 -5.44
CA SER A 53 -9.79 -9.87 -5.12
C SER A 53 -10.90 -10.87 -5.40
N GLU A 54 -10.61 -11.98 -6.07
CA GLU A 54 -11.57 -13.08 -6.28
C GLU A 54 -11.64 -14.04 -5.10
N LYS A 55 -10.66 -14.00 -4.19
CA LYS A 55 -10.69 -14.76 -2.95
C LYS A 55 -10.99 -13.87 -1.75
N PRO A 56 -11.87 -14.31 -0.86
CA PRO A 56 -12.14 -13.57 0.37
C PRO A 56 -10.87 -13.57 1.23
N SER A 57 -10.54 -12.40 1.77
CA SER A 57 -9.40 -12.21 2.66
C SER A 57 -9.84 -11.58 3.98
N THR A 58 -9.05 -11.79 5.03
CA THR A 58 -9.30 -11.15 6.32
C THR A 58 -8.90 -9.69 6.30
N ALA A 59 -9.51 -8.88 7.16
CA ALA A 59 -9.19 -7.44 7.28
C ALA A 59 -7.71 -7.17 7.60
N LEU A 60 -7.00 -8.14 8.14
CA LEU A 60 -5.58 -8.06 8.51
C LEU A 60 -4.65 -8.70 7.46
N SER A 61 -5.16 -9.13 6.32
CA SER A 61 -4.29 -9.61 5.24
C SER A 61 -3.36 -8.48 4.77
N HIS A 62 -2.17 -8.86 4.34
CA HIS A 62 -1.15 -7.91 3.88
C HIS A 62 -1.70 -6.92 2.82
N VAL A 63 -2.41 -7.42 1.82
CA VAL A 63 -3.02 -6.62 0.77
C VAL A 63 -4.04 -5.60 1.32
N ASN A 64 -4.85 -5.98 2.31
CA ASN A 64 -5.82 -5.08 2.92
C ASN A 64 -5.14 -3.98 3.74
N VAL A 65 -4.05 -4.30 4.42
CA VAL A 65 -3.25 -3.31 5.16
C VAL A 65 -2.61 -2.30 4.19
N LEU A 66 -2.03 -2.79 3.08
CA LEU A 66 -1.47 -1.92 2.04
C LEU A 66 -2.53 -1.01 1.41
N ALA A 67 -3.68 -1.58 0.99
CA ALA A 67 -4.76 -0.81 0.38
C ALA A 67 -5.27 0.32 1.29
N ARG A 68 -5.39 0.06 2.60
CA ARG A 68 -5.74 1.08 3.59
C ARG A 68 -4.65 2.14 3.73
N GLY A 69 -3.38 1.73 3.79
CA GLY A 69 -2.25 2.63 3.87
C GLY A 69 -2.13 3.54 2.64
N TRP A 70 -2.52 3.04 1.47
CA TRP A 70 -2.54 3.79 0.23
C TRP A 70 -3.84 4.58 0.00
N GLY A 71 -4.90 4.33 0.79
CA GLY A 71 -6.19 5.01 0.64
C GLY A 71 -6.94 4.61 -0.63
N ILE A 72 -6.66 3.43 -1.20
CA ILE A 72 -7.25 2.96 -2.46
C ILE A 72 -8.44 2.02 -2.23
N PRO A 73 -9.43 1.97 -3.14
CA PRO A 73 -10.51 1.00 -3.05
C PRO A 73 -9.96 -0.43 -3.13
N ASN A 74 -10.45 -1.29 -2.23
CA ASN A 74 -10.15 -2.70 -2.20
C ASN A 74 -11.44 -3.48 -1.93
N ILE A 75 -11.80 -4.36 -2.86
CA ILE A 75 -13.03 -5.13 -2.78
C ILE A 75 -12.76 -6.62 -3.01
N TYR A 76 -13.57 -7.44 -2.36
CA TYR A 76 -13.76 -8.81 -2.79
C TYR A 76 -14.96 -8.85 -3.75
N LEU A 77 -14.77 -9.49 -4.89
CA LEU A 77 -15.82 -9.73 -5.88
C LEU A 77 -15.65 -11.14 -6.45
N LYS A 78 -16.62 -11.98 -6.18
CA LYS A 78 -16.65 -13.35 -6.70
C LYS A 78 -16.74 -13.33 -8.23
N ASP A 79 -15.93 -14.15 -8.90
CA ASP A 79 -15.89 -14.24 -10.38
C ASP A 79 -15.64 -12.88 -11.07
N ALA A 80 -14.80 -12.03 -10.47
CA ALA A 80 -14.55 -10.65 -10.93
C ALA A 80 -14.07 -10.59 -12.37
N GLU A 81 -13.13 -11.47 -12.78
CA GLU A 81 -12.65 -11.52 -14.15
C GLU A 81 -13.79 -11.75 -15.15
N LYS A 82 -14.70 -12.66 -14.82
CA LYS A 82 -15.85 -12.99 -15.67
C LYS A 82 -16.83 -11.84 -15.79
N ILE A 83 -17.15 -11.21 -14.64
CA ILE A 83 -18.10 -10.10 -14.56
C ILE A 83 -17.54 -8.86 -15.26
N LEU A 84 -16.24 -8.61 -15.10
CA LEU A 84 -15.56 -7.43 -15.60
C LEU A 84 -14.84 -7.66 -16.95
N ALA A 85 -15.01 -8.82 -17.56
CA ALA A 85 -14.39 -9.17 -18.86
C ALA A 85 -14.50 -8.06 -19.94
N PRO A 86 -15.65 -7.36 -20.09
CA PRO A 86 -15.76 -6.28 -21.08
C PRO A 86 -14.85 -5.07 -20.81
N TYR A 87 -14.33 -4.95 -19.60
CA TYR A 87 -13.52 -3.82 -19.14
C TYR A 87 -12.03 -4.13 -19.05
N ILE A 88 -11.63 -5.39 -19.21
CA ILE A 88 -10.21 -5.78 -19.11
C ILE A 88 -9.40 -5.07 -20.21
N GLY A 89 -8.25 -4.50 -19.83
CA GLY A 89 -7.40 -3.70 -20.70
C GLY A 89 -7.92 -2.29 -20.97
N ARG A 90 -9.08 -1.91 -20.42
CA ARG A 90 -9.68 -0.58 -20.60
C ARG A 90 -9.48 0.27 -19.36
N ARG A 91 -9.48 1.58 -19.56
CA ARG A 91 -9.48 2.53 -18.45
C ARG A 91 -10.87 2.63 -17.86
N ILE A 92 -10.97 2.39 -16.56
CA ILE A 92 -12.23 2.35 -15.81
C ILE A 92 -12.19 3.26 -14.59
N GLU A 93 -13.36 3.64 -14.12
CA GLU A 93 -13.60 4.19 -12.80
C GLU A 93 -14.22 3.09 -11.95
N LEU A 94 -13.55 2.76 -10.84
CA LEU A 94 -14.04 1.85 -9.79
C LEU A 94 -14.48 2.68 -8.60
N GLU A 95 -15.72 2.51 -8.17
CA GLU A 95 -16.25 3.08 -6.95
C GLU A 95 -16.74 1.94 -6.04
N ALA A 96 -16.23 1.91 -4.81
CA ALA A 96 -16.56 0.91 -3.80
C ALA A 96 -17.25 1.56 -2.60
N ASP A 97 -18.47 1.14 -2.31
CA ASP A 97 -19.24 1.59 -1.16
C ASP A 97 -19.60 0.42 -0.24
N ALA A 98 -20.27 0.69 0.88
CA ALA A 98 -20.64 -0.30 1.88
C ALA A 98 -21.54 -1.43 1.35
N LYS A 99 -22.37 -1.13 0.37
CA LYS A 99 -23.41 -2.04 -0.13
C LYS A 99 -23.24 -2.46 -1.58
N GLN A 100 -22.51 -1.68 -2.36
CA GLN A 100 -22.40 -1.87 -3.80
C GLN A 100 -21.05 -1.37 -4.32
N TYR A 101 -20.72 -1.83 -5.50
CA TYR A 101 -19.64 -1.28 -6.30
C TYR A 101 -20.18 -0.80 -7.64
N ARG A 102 -19.45 0.12 -8.26
CA ARG A 102 -19.73 0.59 -9.62
C ARG A 102 -18.44 0.52 -10.42
N VAL A 103 -18.54 0.02 -11.64
CA VAL A 103 -17.47 0.05 -12.62
C VAL A 103 -18.02 0.70 -13.89
N ALA A 104 -17.33 1.71 -14.39
CA ALA A 104 -17.69 2.39 -15.62
C ALA A 104 -16.44 2.66 -16.45
N GLN A 105 -16.53 2.49 -17.78
CA GLN A 105 -15.44 2.91 -18.67
C GLN A 105 -15.32 4.43 -18.62
N THR A 106 -14.10 4.94 -18.60
CA THR A 106 -13.83 6.37 -18.58
C THR A 106 -12.65 6.73 -19.46
N ASN A 107 -12.71 7.92 -20.06
CA ASN A 107 -11.58 8.50 -20.80
C ASN A 107 -10.84 9.57 -19.95
N ARG A 108 -11.19 9.69 -18.68
CA ARG A 108 -10.52 10.65 -17.80
C ARG A 108 -9.07 10.20 -17.54
N ASN A 109 -8.14 11.02 -17.97
CA ASN A 109 -6.77 11.00 -17.45
C ASN A 109 -6.80 11.69 -16.09
N THR A 110 -7.25 11.01 -15.06
CA THR A 110 -6.86 11.43 -13.71
C THR A 110 -5.39 11.07 -13.61
N ALA A 111 -4.54 12.07 -13.45
CA ALA A 111 -3.20 11.82 -12.93
C ALA A 111 -3.37 10.87 -11.74
N ALA A 112 -2.49 9.85 -11.66
CA ALA A 112 -2.42 9.00 -10.47
C ALA A 112 -2.67 9.91 -9.27
N GLN A 113 -3.64 9.56 -8.42
CA GLN A 113 -3.74 10.25 -7.16
C GLN A 113 -2.38 10.07 -6.53
N THR A 114 -1.54 11.09 -6.72
CA THR A 114 -0.33 11.22 -5.92
C THR A 114 -0.86 11.13 -4.50
N PHE A 115 -0.37 10.15 -3.74
CA PHE A 115 -0.65 9.97 -2.33
C PHE A 115 -0.14 11.18 -1.53
N SER A 116 -0.66 12.35 -1.86
CA SER A 116 -0.31 13.65 -1.28
C SER A 116 -1.42 14.19 -0.40
N ASP A 117 -2.16 13.31 0.30
CA ASP A 117 -2.89 13.77 1.45
C ASP A 117 -1.93 13.96 2.61
N GLY A 118 -1.27 15.11 2.59
CA GLY A 118 -0.72 15.72 3.81
C GLY A 118 0.44 15.01 4.51
N LEU A 119 0.86 13.83 4.06
CA LEU A 119 2.09 13.19 4.52
C LEU A 119 3.28 13.79 3.77
N SER A 120 3.64 15.00 4.16
CA SER A 120 4.97 15.53 3.86
C SER A 120 5.98 14.59 4.54
N LEU A 121 6.52 13.65 3.80
CA LEU A 121 7.65 12.87 4.28
C LEU A 121 8.78 13.87 4.58
N PRO A 122 9.32 13.88 5.80
CA PRO A 122 10.46 14.73 6.10
C PRO A 122 11.58 14.43 5.13
N GLN A 123 12.11 15.46 4.48
CA GLN A 123 13.25 15.30 3.58
C GLN A 123 14.41 14.67 4.37
N PRO A 124 15.04 13.61 3.87
CA PRO A 124 16.20 13.02 4.52
C PRO A 124 17.35 14.02 4.61
N ASP A 125 18.07 13.99 5.71
CA ASP A 125 19.33 14.71 5.86
C ASP A 125 20.44 13.88 5.22
N THR A 126 20.96 14.35 4.10
CA THR A 126 22.04 13.71 3.35
C THR A 126 23.38 14.45 3.52
N THR A 127 23.51 15.32 4.52
CA THR A 127 24.71 16.14 4.73
C THR A 127 25.65 15.58 5.79
N ASP A 128 25.15 14.78 6.72
CA ASP A 128 25.93 14.22 7.83
C ASP A 128 26.23 12.72 7.59
N TYR A 129 27.50 12.40 7.46
CA TYR A 129 28.02 11.04 7.23
C TYR A 129 28.45 10.32 8.51
N SER A 130 28.29 10.93 9.69
CA SER A 130 28.76 10.33 10.94
C SER A 130 27.94 9.13 11.38
N LEU A 131 28.59 7.99 11.65
CA LEU A 131 27.94 6.84 12.25
C LEU A 131 27.62 7.16 13.72
N ARG A 132 26.35 6.93 14.14
CA ARG A 132 25.91 7.22 15.50
C ARG A 132 25.43 5.96 16.19
N PRO A 133 25.88 5.69 17.44
CA PRO A 133 25.33 4.61 18.24
C PRO A 133 23.83 4.79 18.47
N LEU A 134 23.05 3.69 18.47
CA LEU A 134 21.61 3.71 18.73
C LEU A 134 21.27 4.40 20.06
N ALA A 135 22.11 4.25 21.08
CA ALA A 135 21.93 4.89 22.38
C ALA A 135 21.84 6.43 22.29
N ASN A 136 22.46 7.04 21.29
CA ASN A 136 22.48 8.48 21.08
C ASN A 136 21.36 9.00 20.18
N LEU A 137 20.55 8.10 19.61
CA LEU A 137 19.47 8.50 18.72
C LEU A 137 18.19 8.81 19.51
N ARG A 138 17.45 9.78 18.99
CA ARG A 138 16.13 10.20 19.46
C ARG A 138 15.20 10.36 18.27
N ARG A 139 13.90 10.56 18.49
CA ARG A 139 12.90 10.70 17.42
C ARG A 139 13.25 11.78 16.41
N GLU A 140 13.89 12.85 16.86
CA GLU A 140 14.31 13.99 16.04
C GLU A 140 15.35 13.57 14.97
N ASN A 141 16.07 12.47 15.23
CA ASN A 141 17.06 11.93 14.31
C ASN A 141 16.44 11.10 13.16
N SER A 142 15.12 11.03 13.05
CA SER A 142 14.45 10.26 11.99
C SER A 142 14.79 10.72 10.57
N ARG A 143 15.07 12.01 10.39
CA ARG A 143 15.52 12.57 9.10
C ARG A 143 16.94 12.15 8.74
N TYR A 144 17.73 11.80 9.72
CA TYR A 144 19.14 11.42 9.58
C TYR A 144 19.32 9.93 9.30
N CYS A 145 18.58 9.06 10.00
CA CYS A 145 18.81 7.62 10.00
C CYS A 145 17.53 6.76 9.89
N GLY A 146 16.41 7.40 9.55
CA GLY A 146 15.14 6.72 9.44
C GLY A 146 14.43 6.52 10.78
N SER A 147 13.11 6.37 10.72
CA SER A 147 12.24 6.29 11.90
C SER A 147 12.49 5.03 12.74
N LYS A 148 12.90 3.91 12.13
CA LYS A 148 13.18 2.66 12.88
C LYS A 148 14.35 2.83 13.84
N ALA A 149 15.50 3.29 13.36
CA ALA A 149 16.68 3.50 14.18
C ALA A 149 16.45 4.59 15.25
N ALA A 150 15.82 5.70 14.86
CA ALA A 150 15.47 6.79 15.76
C ALA A 150 14.53 6.33 16.90
N ASN A 151 13.50 5.54 16.58
CA ASN A 151 12.59 4.99 17.57
C ASN A 151 13.26 3.96 18.49
N LEU A 152 14.12 3.09 17.98
CA LEU A 152 14.86 2.15 18.82
C LEU A 152 15.75 2.88 19.85
N GLY A 153 16.47 3.91 19.41
CA GLY A 153 17.27 4.74 20.32
C GLY A 153 16.39 5.47 21.36
N HIS A 154 15.25 5.97 20.94
CA HIS A 154 14.30 6.63 21.83
C HIS A 154 13.72 5.68 22.90
N ILE A 155 13.30 4.45 22.48
CA ILE A 155 12.81 3.40 23.38
C ILE A 155 13.90 3.06 24.42
N ARG A 156 15.13 2.82 23.96
CA ARG A 156 16.26 2.50 24.83
C ARG A 156 16.51 3.57 25.91
N ALA A 157 16.32 4.83 25.55
CA ALA A 157 16.57 5.95 26.47
C ALA A 157 15.45 6.18 27.48
N HIS A 158 14.21 5.81 27.17
CA HIS A 158 13.04 6.20 27.98
C HIS A 158 12.29 5.02 28.62
N ILE A 159 12.53 3.79 28.14
CA ILE A 159 11.87 2.60 28.69
C ILE A 159 12.91 1.75 29.42
N ALA A 160 12.88 1.81 30.76
CA ALA A 160 13.74 0.98 31.60
C ALA A 160 13.46 -0.51 31.34
N GLY A 161 14.53 -1.32 31.23
CA GLY A 161 14.39 -2.75 30.96
C GLY A 161 14.04 -3.12 29.51
N SER A 162 14.02 -2.17 28.58
CA SER A 162 13.82 -2.48 27.15
C SER A 162 15.00 -3.29 26.59
N ASN A 163 14.69 -4.39 25.88
CA ASN A 163 15.69 -5.25 25.21
C ASN A 163 16.07 -4.70 23.84
N VAL A 164 16.45 -3.43 23.77
CA VAL A 164 16.98 -2.87 22.53
C VAL A 164 18.46 -3.23 22.43
N PRO A 165 18.90 -3.98 21.38
CA PRO A 165 20.28 -4.39 21.21
C PRO A 165 21.21 -3.19 21.01
N ASP A 166 22.49 -3.38 21.27
CA ASP A 166 23.51 -2.42 20.88
C ASP A 166 23.62 -2.39 19.33
N GLY A 167 23.99 -1.25 18.83
CA GLY A 167 24.13 -1.05 17.40
C GLY A 167 24.40 0.40 17.06
N PHE A 168 24.52 0.66 15.78
CA PHE A 168 24.72 2.00 15.23
C PHE A 168 23.83 2.22 14.01
N CYS A 169 23.65 3.46 13.68
CA CYS A 169 22.92 3.89 12.49
C CYS A 169 23.88 4.22 11.36
N ILE A 170 23.56 3.75 10.16
CA ILE A 170 24.13 4.24 8.90
C ILE A 170 23.19 5.34 8.42
N PRO A 171 23.67 6.59 8.24
CA PRO A 171 22.82 7.69 7.82
C PRO A 171 22.43 7.61 6.35
N PHE A 172 21.38 8.38 5.97
CA PHE A 172 20.96 8.46 4.57
C PHE A 172 21.98 9.09 3.62
N ALA A 173 23.02 9.73 4.16
CA ALA A 173 24.09 10.30 3.39
C ALA A 173 25.03 9.28 2.72
N TYR A 174 24.96 7.98 3.12
CA TYR A 174 25.63 6.87 2.47
C TYR A 174 24.74 6.31 1.33
#